data_f50c1eee5579c93bfc56a1e61253c648
#
_entry.id   f50c1eee5579c93bfc56a1e61253c648
#
_cell.length_a   1.000
_cell.length_b   1.000
_cell.length_c   1.000
_cell.angle_alpha   90.00
_cell.angle_beta   90.00
_cell.angle_gamma   90.00
#
_symmetry.space_group_name_H-M   'P 1'
#
loop_
_entity.id
_entity.type
_entity.pdbx_description
1 polymer ?
#
loop_
_entity_poly.entity_id
_entity_poly.type
_entity_poly.pdbx_seq_one_letter_code
_entity_poly.pdbx_strand_id
1 'polypeptide(L)'
;MRALLLLPAIDLRAGRCVRLERGDPARETRYDDDPVARARAFVAAGARALHVVDLDGAFGAGENAAALHAICTAVDVPVQTGGGVRTLADARARIGAGAAAVVLGTILIEDPGTARAIVAAFGERVVAGIDARGDRVATRGWQQDAGVSRDDLVREVAGWGVRRIVFTEIARDGMGSGYDVGALAHVAALAPVRLTASGGAKSLADLTALRDGTPANVDAAIVGRALYEGTLDLRAALSALA
;
A
#
# COMPACT_ATOMS: atom_id res chain seq x y z
N MET A 1 -2.73 -10.90 22.61
CA MET A 1 -3.40 -9.94 21.69
C MET A 1 -2.98 -10.29 20.27
N ARG A 2 -3.81 -9.98 19.26
CA ARG A 2 -3.42 -10.19 17.85
C ARG A 2 -2.35 -9.18 17.45
N ALA A 3 -1.23 -9.62 16.86
CA ALA A 3 -0.23 -8.72 16.30
C ALA A 3 -0.76 -8.06 15.03
N LEU A 4 -0.40 -6.79 14.80
CA LEU A 4 -0.68 -6.05 13.57
C LEU A 4 0.65 -5.60 12.95
N LEU A 5 0.95 -6.08 11.73
CA LEU A 5 2.16 -5.67 11.02
C LEU A 5 2.02 -4.22 10.51
N LEU A 6 2.92 -3.34 10.92
CA LEU A 6 2.96 -1.98 10.38
C LEU A 6 3.93 -1.90 9.21
N LEU A 7 3.47 -1.30 8.11
CA LEU A 7 4.27 -0.96 6.93
C LEU A 7 4.38 0.57 6.82
N PRO A 8 5.47 1.18 7.27
CA PRO A 8 5.75 2.57 6.96
C PRO A 8 5.77 2.81 5.46
N ALA A 9 5.07 3.86 5.00
CA ALA A 9 4.95 4.17 3.59
C ALA A 9 6.00 5.21 3.15
N ILE A 10 6.61 4.97 1.99
CA ILE A 10 7.50 5.90 1.29
C ILE A 10 6.91 6.11 -0.10
N ASP A 11 6.41 7.30 -0.39
CA ASP A 11 5.96 7.67 -1.72
C ASP A 11 7.10 8.37 -2.45
N LEU A 12 7.45 7.87 -3.63
CA LEU A 12 8.52 8.38 -4.47
C LEU A 12 7.98 9.22 -5.61
N ARG A 13 8.47 10.44 -5.74
CA ARG A 13 8.26 11.32 -6.89
C ARG A 13 9.54 12.07 -7.23
N ALA A 14 9.97 12.00 -8.48
CA ALA A 14 11.24 12.57 -8.93
C ALA A 14 12.44 12.20 -8.02
N GLY A 15 12.48 10.94 -7.56
CA GLY A 15 13.54 10.40 -6.69
C GLY A 15 13.48 10.85 -5.22
N ARG A 16 12.40 11.49 -4.77
CA ARG A 16 12.26 12.08 -3.42
C ARG A 16 11.08 11.50 -2.67
N CYS A 17 11.12 11.61 -1.34
CA CYS A 17 9.99 11.25 -0.48
C CYS A 17 8.96 12.36 -0.43
N VAL A 18 7.75 12.08 -0.89
CA VAL A 18 6.64 13.02 -0.90
C VAL A 18 5.38 12.42 -0.29
N ARG A 19 4.36 13.25 -0.07
CA ARG A 19 2.98 12.80 0.19
C ARG A 19 2.03 13.67 -0.60
N LEU A 20 1.01 13.03 -1.15
CA LEU A 20 -0.09 13.73 -1.82
C LEU A 20 -1.30 13.75 -0.89
N GLU A 21 -1.96 14.89 -0.78
CA GLU A 21 -3.24 14.96 -0.09
C GLU A 21 -4.33 14.35 -1.00
N ARG A 22 -4.95 13.25 -0.55
CA ARG A 22 -5.96 12.50 -1.32
C ARG A 22 -5.52 12.10 -2.73
N GLY A 23 -4.23 11.86 -2.93
CA GLY A 23 -3.69 11.51 -4.24
C GLY A 23 -3.59 12.67 -5.23
N ASP A 24 -3.85 13.92 -4.83
CA ASP A 24 -3.81 15.10 -5.70
C ASP A 24 -2.35 15.55 -5.94
N PRO A 25 -1.82 15.45 -7.18
CA PRO A 25 -0.46 15.88 -7.50
C PRO A 25 -0.20 17.38 -7.30
N ALA A 26 -1.26 18.20 -7.27
CA ALA A 26 -1.15 19.64 -7.01
C ALA A 26 -1.00 19.96 -5.52
N ARG A 27 -1.29 18.97 -4.64
CA ARG A 27 -1.18 19.08 -3.18
C ARG A 27 -0.08 18.20 -2.63
N GLU A 28 1.11 18.37 -3.20
CA GLU A 28 2.30 17.64 -2.78
C GLU A 28 2.96 18.32 -1.56
N THR A 29 3.31 17.51 -0.57
CA THR A 29 4.23 17.89 0.49
C THR A 29 5.49 17.06 0.35
N ARG A 30 6.65 17.71 0.26
CA ARG A 30 7.96 17.07 0.23
C ARG A 30 8.49 16.94 1.67
N TYR A 31 8.98 15.75 2.02
CA TYR A 31 9.49 15.47 3.35
C TYR A 31 10.99 15.22 3.37
N ASP A 32 11.51 14.43 2.42
CA ASP A 32 12.93 14.08 2.36
C ASP A 32 13.44 14.02 0.93
N ASP A 33 14.72 14.36 0.78
CA ASP A 33 15.47 14.24 -0.47
C ASP A 33 16.18 12.90 -0.62
N ASP A 34 16.32 12.15 0.50
CA ASP A 34 16.99 10.85 0.54
C ASP A 34 16.03 9.75 1.00
N PRO A 35 15.39 9.05 0.06
CA PRO A 35 14.49 7.95 0.39
C PRO A 35 15.18 6.74 1.03
N VAL A 36 16.49 6.55 0.78
CA VAL A 36 17.28 5.47 1.40
C VAL A 36 17.49 5.78 2.88
N ALA A 37 17.86 7.01 3.22
CA ALA A 37 17.99 7.44 4.61
C ALA A 37 16.66 7.30 5.36
N ARG A 38 15.54 7.64 4.72
CA ARG A 38 14.19 7.47 5.28
C ARG A 38 13.86 6.00 5.54
N ALA A 39 14.12 5.12 4.57
CA ALA A 39 13.91 3.67 4.73
C ALA A 39 14.73 3.10 5.88
N ARG A 40 16.02 3.44 5.97
CA ARG A 40 16.90 3.04 7.09
C ARG A 40 16.39 3.56 8.44
N ALA A 41 15.90 4.79 8.49
CA ALA A 41 15.34 5.36 9.72
C ALA A 41 14.10 4.57 10.20
N PHE A 42 13.21 4.17 9.30
CA PHE A 42 12.07 3.32 9.66
C PHE A 42 12.49 1.94 10.15
N VAL A 43 13.46 1.31 9.50
CA VAL A 43 14.00 0.01 9.94
C VAL A 43 14.71 0.13 11.29
N ALA A 44 15.52 1.17 11.51
CA ALA A 44 16.15 1.45 12.80
C ALA A 44 15.14 1.75 13.94
N ALA A 45 13.95 2.25 13.60
CA ALA A 45 12.83 2.39 14.53
C ALA A 45 12.12 1.06 14.83
N GLY A 46 12.44 -0.03 14.11
CA GLY A 46 11.91 -1.36 14.32
C GLY A 46 10.88 -1.82 13.28
N ALA A 47 10.73 -1.10 12.17
CA ALA A 47 9.87 -1.55 11.06
C ALA A 47 10.33 -2.92 10.54
N ARG A 48 9.39 -3.84 10.34
CA ARG A 48 9.63 -5.21 9.88
C ARG A 48 9.25 -5.43 8.41
N ALA A 49 8.66 -4.44 7.78
CA ALA A 49 8.35 -4.36 6.36
C ALA A 49 8.18 -2.89 5.96
N LEU A 50 8.33 -2.57 4.68
CA LEU A 50 8.10 -1.24 4.12
C LEU A 50 7.13 -1.31 2.95
N HIS A 51 6.36 -0.22 2.75
CA HIS A 51 5.54 -0.01 1.57
C HIS A 51 6.08 1.16 0.77
N VAL A 52 6.50 0.93 -0.48
CA VAL A 52 7.10 1.95 -1.35
C VAL A 52 6.22 2.15 -2.58
N VAL A 53 5.78 3.38 -2.83
CA VAL A 53 4.94 3.72 -3.99
C VAL A 53 5.72 4.58 -4.97
N ASP A 54 5.78 4.13 -6.21
CA ASP A 54 6.30 4.91 -7.34
C ASP A 54 5.17 5.76 -7.93
N LEU A 55 5.07 7.02 -7.50
CA LEU A 55 4.03 7.94 -7.96
C LEU A 55 4.22 8.36 -9.43
N ASP A 56 5.47 8.53 -9.88
CA ASP A 56 5.73 8.86 -11.29
C ASP A 56 5.25 7.71 -12.19
N GLY A 57 5.54 6.46 -11.79
CA GLY A 57 4.99 5.28 -12.44
C GLY A 57 3.46 5.21 -12.40
N ALA A 58 2.85 5.52 -11.26
CA ALA A 58 1.40 5.51 -11.09
C ALA A 58 0.69 6.51 -12.02
N PHE A 59 1.26 7.72 -12.18
CA PHE A 59 0.73 8.77 -13.03
C PHE A 59 1.18 8.65 -14.50
N GLY A 60 2.09 7.73 -14.84
CA GLY A 60 2.65 7.61 -16.19
C GLY A 60 3.60 8.74 -16.56
N ALA A 61 4.19 9.41 -15.57
CA ALA A 61 5.09 10.55 -15.75
C ALA A 61 6.58 10.19 -15.70
N GLY A 62 6.89 8.90 -15.60
CA GLY A 62 8.25 8.39 -15.46
C GLY A 62 8.29 7.17 -14.54
N GLU A 63 9.44 6.94 -13.90
CA GLU A 63 9.63 5.88 -12.91
C GLU A 63 10.73 6.21 -11.90
N ASN A 64 10.65 5.60 -10.71
CA ASN A 64 11.65 5.72 -9.65
C ASN A 64 12.42 4.40 -9.43
N ALA A 65 12.69 3.64 -10.50
CA ALA A 65 13.30 2.31 -10.42
C ALA A 65 14.66 2.32 -9.69
N ALA A 66 15.51 3.33 -9.95
CA ALA A 66 16.80 3.46 -9.26
C ALA A 66 16.66 3.71 -7.76
N ALA A 67 15.72 4.57 -7.34
CA ALA A 67 15.45 4.84 -5.93
C ALA A 67 14.87 3.61 -5.23
N LEU A 68 13.93 2.89 -5.88
CA LEU A 68 13.41 1.63 -5.36
C LEU A 68 14.50 0.59 -5.17
N HIS A 69 15.36 0.37 -6.17
CA HIS A 69 16.48 -0.56 -6.08
C HIS A 69 17.43 -0.19 -4.93
N ALA A 70 17.76 1.09 -4.79
CA ALA A 70 18.61 1.59 -3.71
C ALA A 70 17.98 1.34 -2.33
N ILE A 71 16.67 1.56 -2.17
CA ILE A 71 15.95 1.23 -0.93
C ILE A 71 16.04 -0.27 -0.65
N CYS A 72 15.66 -1.13 -1.62
CA CYS A 72 15.66 -2.58 -1.44
C CYS A 72 17.04 -3.15 -1.08
N THR A 73 18.12 -2.54 -1.61
CA THR A 73 19.50 -2.94 -1.30
C THR A 73 19.96 -2.45 0.07
N ALA A 74 19.38 -1.35 0.56
CA ALA A 74 19.83 -0.66 1.76
C ALA A 74 19.20 -1.17 3.06
N VAL A 75 18.18 -2.03 2.98
CA VAL A 75 17.42 -2.55 4.15
C VAL A 75 17.27 -4.07 4.08
N ASP A 76 17.28 -4.72 5.26
CA ASP A 76 17.15 -6.17 5.40
C ASP A 76 15.69 -6.63 5.62
N VAL A 77 14.72 -5.73 5.50
CA VAL A 77 13.30 -6.04 5.65
C VAL A 77 12.60 -6.12 4.31
N PRO A 78 11.53 -6.93 4.15
CA PRO A 78 10.79 -7.01 2.91
C PRO A 78 10.19 -5.65 2.52
N VAL A 79 10.37 -5.29 1.25
CA VAL A 79 9.81 -4.09 0.63
C VAL A 79 8.70 -4.52 -0.33
N GLN A 80 7.47 -4.08 -0.06
CA GLN A 80 6.33 -4.17 -0.97
C GLN A 80 6.28 -2.89 -1.80
N THR A 81 6.12 -2.99 -3.12
CA THR A 81 6.09 -1.80 -3.98
C THR A 81 4.90 -1.79 -4.93
N GLY A 82 4.36 -0.59 -5.17
CA GLY A 82 3.30 -0.33 -6.15
C GLY A 82 3.61 0.91 -7.01
N GLY A 83 2.70 1.17 -7.93
CA GLY A 83 2.82 2.29 -8.88
C GLY A 83 3.42 1.90 -10.22
N GLY A 84 2.65 2.03 -11.30
CA GLY A 84 3.12 1.85 -12.68
C GLY A 84 3.32 0.42 -13.18
N VAL A 85 2.93 -0.62 -12.44
CA VAL A 85 3.01 -2.02 -12.91
C VAL A 85 1.85 -2.27 -13.89
N ARG A 86 2.16 -2.34 -15.19
CA ARG A 86 1.18 -2.51 -16.28
C ARG A 86 1.44 -3.75 -17.14
N THR A 87 2.63 -4.35 -17.01
CA THR A 87 3.05 -5.51 -17.82
C THR A 87 3.75 -6.55 -16.94
N LEU A 88 3.88 -7.77 -17.45
CA LEU A 88 4.68 -8.82 -16.83
C LEU A 88 6.16 -8.40 -16.69
N ALA A 89 6.66 -7.60 -17.65
CA ALA A 89 8.02 -7.08 -17.61
C ALA A 89 8.21 -6.08 -16.46
N ASP A 90 7.24 -5.20 -16.21
CA ASP A 90 7.30 -4.26 -15.07
C ASP A 90 7.33 -5.02 -13.74
N ALA A 91 6.43 -6.01 -13.58
CA ALA A 91 6.42 -6.85 -12.38
C ALA A 91 7.78 -7.54 -12.17
N ARG A 92 8.35 -8.11 -13.24
CA ARG A 92 9.67 -8.76 -13.21
C ARG A 92 10.78 -7.78 -12.84
N ALA A 93 10.75 -6.56 -13.40
CA ALA A 93 11.73 -5.51 -13.09
C ALA A 93 11.69 -5.11 -11.61
N ARG A 94 10.50 -4.89 -11.03
CA ARG A 94 10.34 -4.55 -9.60
C ARG A 94 10.85 -5.68 -8.69
N ILE A 95 10.50 -6.91 -9.01
CA ILE A 95 10.97 -8.11 -8.29
C ILE A 95 12.50 -8.25 -8.42
N GLY A 96 13.05 -8.04 -9.62
CA GLY A 96 14.50 -8.08 -9.87
C GLY A 96 15.26 -6.94 -9.19
N ALA A 97 14.64 -5.81 -8.97
CA ALA A 97 15.19 -4.69 -8.19
C ALA A 97 15.26 -4.98 -6.68
N GLY A 98 14.75 -6.12 -6.22
CA GLY A 98 14.80 -6.56 -4.81
C GLY A 98 13.47 -6.41 -4.06
N ALA A 99 12.38 -5.98 -4.71
CA ALA A 99 11.08 -5.93 -4.06
C ALA A 99 10.61 -7.34 -3.66
N ALA A 100 10.13 -7.49 -2.43
CA ALA A 100 9.56 -8.74 -1.94
C ALA A 100 8.19 -9.03 -2.55
N ALA A 101 7.41 -7.99 -2.81
CA ALA A 101 6.10 -8.09 -3.43
C ALA A 101 5.78 -6.87 -4.30
N VAL A 102 4.93 -7.08 -5.32
CA VAL A 102 4.41 -6.03 -6.20
C VAL A 102 2.91 -5.85 -5.99
N VAL A 103 2.48 -4.59 -5.91
CA VAL A 103 1.07 -4.22 -5.79
C VAL A 103 0.54 -3.87 -7.18
N LEU A 104 -0.48 -4.59 -7.61
CA LEU A 104 -1.22 -4.33 -8.84
C LEU A 104 -2.47 -3.52 -8.51
N GLY A 105 -2.64 -2.36 -9.10
CA GLY A 105 -3.81 -1.50 -8.95
C GLY A 105 -4.63 -1.44 -10.25
N THR A 106 -4.49 -0.37 -11.02
CA THR A 106 -5.24 -0.07 -12.25
C THR A 106 -5.32 -1.25 -13.24
N ILE A 107 -4.24 -2.02 -13.38
CA ILE A 107 -4.18 -3.17 -14.30
C ILE A 107 -5.18 -4.28 -13.95
N LEU A 108 -5.59 -4.41 -12.68
CA LEU A 108 -6.60 -5.40 -12.26
C LEU A 108 -7.91 -5.21 -13.03
N ILE A 109 -8.18 -3.98 -13.47
CA ILE A 109 -9.41 -3.58 -14.14
C ILE A 109 -9.18 -3.32 -15.63
N GLU A 110 -8.11 -2.60 -15.99
CA GLU A 110 -7.87 -2.20 -17.38
C GLU A 110 -7.35 -3.37 -18.24
N ASP A 111 -6.60 -4.32 -17.66
CA ASP A 111 -6.14 -5.53 -18.34
C ASP A 111 -6.09 -6.74 -17.37
N PRO A 112 -7.25 -7.31 -17.05
CA PRO A 112 -7.35 -8.48 -16.16
C PRO A 112 -6.57 -9.70 -16.70
N GLY A 113 -6.41 -9.81 -18.01
CA GLY A 113 -5.63 -10.88 -18.65
C GLY A 113 -4.17 -10.84 -18.23
N THR A 114 -3.53 -9.68 -18.40
CA THR A 114 -2.15 -9.45 -17.97
C THR A 114 -2.02 -9.53 -16.45
N ALA A 115 -2.98 -9.01 -15.68
CA ALA A 115 -2.96 -9.11 -14.21
C ALA A 115 -2.94 -10.59 -13.75
N ARG A 116 -3.79 -11.44 -14.33
CA ARG A 116 -3.81 -12.89 -14.06
C ARG A 116 -2.49 -13.57 -14.43
N ALA A 117 -1.90 -13.20 -15.56
CA ALA A 117 -0.59 -13.73 -15.97
C ALA A 117 0.52 -13.37 -14.96
N ILE A 118 0.49 -12.15 -14.40
CA ILE A 118 1.41 -11.71 -13.35
C ILE A 118 1.17 -12.52 -12.07
N VAL A 119 -0.09 -12.71 -11.66
CA VAL A 119 -0.44 -13.55 -10.49
C VAL A 119 0.06 -14.98 -10.67
N ALA A 120 -0.16 -15.58 -11.85
CA ALA A 120 0.30 -16.93 -12.15
C ALA A 120 1.84 -17.05 -12.11
N ALA A 121 2.56 -16.03 -12.57
CA ALA A 121 4.03 -16.02 -12.63
C ALA A 121 4.70 -15.80 -11.27
N PHE A 122 4.11 -14.99 -10.38
CA PHE A 122 4.76 -14.54 -9.15
C PHE A 122 4.04 -14.98 -7.85
N GLY A 123 2.84 -15.53 -7.94
CA GLY A 123 2.11 -16.13 -6.82
C GLY A 123 1.94 -15.17 -5.63
N GLU A 124 2.40 -15.58 -4.46
CA GLU A 124 2.26 -14.83 -3.21
C GLU A 124 3.04 -13.49 -3.19
N ARG A 125 3.92 -13.26 -4.17
CA ARG A 125 4.60 -11.98 -4.35
C ARG A 125 3.73 -10.94 -5.05
N VAL A 126 2.49 -11.28 -5.40
CA VAL A 126 1.53 -10.34 -5.96
C VAL A 126 0.51 -9.96 -4.90
N VAL A 127 0.31 -8.67 -4.74
CA VAL A 127 -0.69 -8.06 -3.87
C VAL A 127 -1.67 -7.28 -4.75
N ALA A 128 -2.97 -7.42 -4.54
CA ALA A 128 -3.94 -6.58 -5.22
C ALA A 128 -4.11 -5.27 -4.44
N GLY A 129 -3.97 -4.14 -5.10
CA GLY A 129 -4.28 -2.81 -4.58
C GLY A 129 -5.69 -2.42 -4.99
N ILE A 130 -6.60 -2.31 -4.04
CA ILE A 130 -7.98 -1.91 -4.26
C ILE A 130 -8.23 -0.60 -3.52
N ASP A 131 -8.27 0.46 -4.28
CA ASP A 131 -8.53 1.82 -3.80
C ASP A 131 -9.98 2.18 -4.11
N ALA A 132 -10.76 2.50 -3.09
CA ALA A 132 -12.20 2.74 -3.26
C ALA A 132 -12.69 4.02 -2.57
N ARG A 133 -13.78 4.57 -3.08
CA ARG A 133 -14.64 5.54 -2.39
C ARG A 133 -15.97 4.84 -2.12
N GLY A 134 -16.20 4.43 -0.87
CA GLY A 134 -17.34 3.59 -0.52
C GLY A 134 -17.27 2.25 -1.25
N ASP A 135 -18.25 1.97 -2.11
CA ASP A 135 -18.36 0.72 -2.87
C ASP A 135 -17.77 0.77 -4.30
N ARG A 136 -17.23 1.94 -4.71
CA ARG A 136 -16.72 2.16 -6.08
C ARG A 136 -15.22 2.20 -6.11
N VAL A 137 -14.63 1.40 -7.01
CA VAL A 137 -13.18 1.35 -7.21
C VAL A 137 -12.71 2.54 -8.04
N ALA A 138 -11.57 3.12 -7.64
CA ALA A 138 -10.89 4.18 -8.38
C ALA A 138 -9.58 3.66 -8.99
N THR A 139 -9.21 4.23 -10.14
CA THR A 139 -8.00 3.90 -10.91
C THR A 139 -7.18 5.14 -11.22
N ARG A 140 -5.99 4.94 -11.82
CA ARG A 140 -5.10 6.01 -12.32
C ARG A 140 -4.76 7.05 -11.25
N GLY A 141 -4.26 6.59 -10.09
CA GLY A 141 -3.96 7.49 -8.98
C GLY A 141 -5.20 8.18 -8.43
N TRP A 142 -6.33 7.46 -8.40
CA TRP A 142 -7.63 7.90 -7.85
C TRP A 142 -8.37 8.96 -8.68
N GLN A 143 -7.93 9.21 -9.91
CA GLN A 143 -8.48 10.24 -10.78
C GLN A 143 -9.76 9.80 -11.52
N GLN A 144 -9.98 8.48 -11.62
CA GLN A 144 -11.11 7.93 -12.37
C GLN A 144 -11.90 6.93 -11.52
N ASP A 145 -13.24 7.04 -11.56
CA ASP A 145 -14.12 5.95 -11.13
C ASP A 145 -14.05 4.85 -12.21
N ALA A 146 -13.70 3.64 -11.78
CA ALA A 146 -13.56 2.52 -12.69
C ALA A 146 -14.90 1.92 -13.17
N GLY A 147 -16.02 2.36 -12.61
CA GLY A 147 -17.32 1.75 -12.89
C GLY A 147 -17.50 0.35 -12.27
N VAL A 148 -16.54 -0.12 -11.46
CA VAL A 148 -16.48 -1.48 -10.90
C VAL A 148 -16.82 -1.45 -9.41
N SER A 149 -17.59 -2.45 -8.95
CA SER A 149 -17.86 -2.67 -7.54
C SER A 149 -16.59 -3.15 -6.83
N ARG A 150 -16.27 -2.54 -5.68
CA ARG A 150 -15.22 -2.99 -4.79
C ARG A 150 -15.39 -4.47 -4.41
N ASP A 151 -16.59 -4.86 -4.04
CA ASP A 151 -16.89 -6.20 -3.55
C ASP A 151 -16.71 -7.26 -4.65
N ASP A 152 -17.10 -6.93 -5.89
CA ASP A 152 -16.92 -7.84 -7.02
C ASP A 152 -15.45 -8.00 -7.38
N LEU A 153 -14.68 -6.89 -7.39
CA LEU A 153 -13.25 -6.95 -7.65
C LEU A 153 -12.51 -7.76 -6.58
N VAL A 154 -12.86 -7.62 -5.30
CA VAL A 154 -12.28 -8.42 -4.21
C VAL A 154 -12.49 -9.91 -4.44
N ARG A 155 -13.73 -10.34 -4.77
CA ARG A 155 -14.04 -11.75 -5.06
C ARG A 155 -13.30 -12.24 -6.31
N GLU A 156 -13.24 -11.42 -7.33
CA GLU A 156 -12.60 -11.73 -8.59
C GLU A 156 -11.09 -11.97 -8.43
N VAL A 157 -10.36 -11.03 -7.80
CA VAL A 157 -8.91 -11.17 -7.61
C VAL A 157 -8.57 -12.32 -6.65
N ALA A 158 -9.39 -12.59 -5.66
CA ALA A 158 -9.24 -13.76 -4.81
C ALA A 158 -9.38 -15.06 -5.62
N GLY A 159 -10.31 -15.10 -6.56
CA GLY A 159 -10.49 -16.22 -7.52
C GLY A 159 -9.29 -16.43 -8.45
N TRP A 160 -8.48 -15.41 -8.69
CA TRP A 160 -7.22 -15.53 -9.45
C TRP A 160 -6.08 -16.15 -8.63
N GLY A 161 -6.27 -16.34 -7.33
CA GLY A 161 -5.26 -16.88 -6.41
C GLY A 161 -4.46 -15.80 -5.66
N VAL A 162 -4.86 -14.54 -5.72
CA VAL A 162 -4.29 -13.48 -4.88
C VAL A 162 -4.51 -13.82 -3.41
N ARG A 163 -3.47 -13.70 -2.59
CA ARG A 163 -3.49 -14.05 -1.16
C ARG A 163 -3.54 -12.84 -0.25
N ARG A 164 -3.20 -11.64 -0.75
CA ARG A 164 -3.22 -10.39 0.01
C ARG A 164 -3.78 -9.24 -0.81
N ILE A 165 -4.59 -8.42 -0.17
CA ILE A 165 -5.12 -7.18 -0.73
C ILE A 165 -4.65 -6.02 0.15
N VAL A 166 -4.15 -4.94 -0.45
CA VAL A 166 -4.09 -3.61 0.17
C VAL A 166 -5.41 -2.92 -0.15
N PHE A 167 -6.18 -2.61 0.87
CA PHE A 167 -7.44 -1.88 0.73
C PHE A 167 -7.30 -0.46 1.25
N THR A 168 -7.56 0.53 0.38
CA THR A 168 -7.53 1.96 0.72
C THR A 168 -8.92 2.56 0.61
N GLU A 169 -9.45 3.09 1.72
CA GLU A 169 -10.58 4.02 1.67
C GLU A 169 -10.05 5.42 1.35
N ILE A 170 -10.17 5.83 0.09
CA ILE A 170 -9.57 7.06 -0.45
C ILE A 170 -10.06 8.31 0.31
N ALA A 171 -11.34 8.32 0.72
CA ALA A 171 -11.91 9.47 1.44
C ALA A 171 -11.21 9.75 2.77
N ARG A 172 -10.51 8.76 3.33
CA ARG A 172 -9.78 8.86 4.59
C ARG A 172 -8.28 9.04 4.42
N ASP A 173 -7.73 8.72 3.23
CA ASP A 173 -6.28 8.79 3.03
C ASP A 173 -5.75 10.22 3.15
N GLY A 174 -4.68 10.36 3.93
CA GLY A 174 -4.08 11.65 4.23
C GLY A 174 -4.91 12.58 5.13
N MET A 175 -6.09 12.16 5.62
CA MET A 175 -6.99 13.01 6.41
C MET A 175 -6.80 12.87 7.92
N GLY A 176 -6.13 11.82 8.41
CA GLY A 176 -5.97 11.57 9.84
C GLY A 176 -7.30 11.39 10.56
N SER A 177 -8.27 10.76 9.90
CA SER A 177 -9.63 10.51 10.42
C SER A 177 -9.85 9.09 10.96
N GLY A 178 -8.77 8.31 11.09
CA GLY A 178 -8.80 6.90 11.44
C GLY A 178 -9.14 6.00 10.26
N TYR A 179 -8.89 4.69 10.40
CA TYR A 179 -9.29 3.70 9.40
C TYR A 179 -10.81 3.53 9.36
N ASP A 180 -11.34 3.13 8.21
CA ASP A 180 -12.73 2.67 8.12
C ASP A 180 -12.83 1.20 8.56
N VAL A 181 -12.96 0.99 9.86
CA VAL A 181 -13.03 -0.34 10.47
C VAL A 181 -14.21 -1.14 9.93
N GLY A 182 -15.35 -0.47 9.67
CA GLY A 182 -16.54 -1.12 9.11
C GLY A 182 -16.34 -1.61 7.68
N ALA A 183 -15.79 -0.75 6.82
CA ALA A 183 -15.46 -1.12 5.44
C ALA A 183 -14.41 -2.25 5.40
N LEU A 184 -13.37 -2.17 6.25
CA LEU A 184 -12.33 -3.21 6.33
C LEU A 184 -12.90 -4.56 6.81
N ALA A 185 -13.77 -4.55 7.83
CA ALA A 185 -14.43 -5.76 8.30
C ALA A 185 -15.34 -6.37 7.23
N HIS A 186 -16.07 -5.54 6.48
CA HIS A 186 -16.88 -5.97 5.36
C HIS A 186 -16.02 -6.62 4.26
N VAL A 187 -14.96 -5.94 3.80
CA VAL A 187 -14.06 -6.45 2.75
C VAL A 187 -13.38 -7.75 3.20
N ALA A 188 -13.00 -7.84 4.48
CA ALA A 188 -12.38 -9.02 5.07
C ALA A 188 -13.28 -10.27 5.04
N ALA A 189 -14.59 -10.08 5.04
CA ALA A 189 -15.57 -11.16 4.99
C ALA A 189 -15.88 -11.66 3.57
N LEU A 190 -15.49 -10.91 2.51
CA LEU A 190 -15.84 -11.23 1.13
C LEU A 190 -15.05 -12.42 0.55
N ALA A 191 -13.81 -12.62 1.01
CA ALA A 191 -12.94 -13.67 0.50
C ALA A 191 -11.88 -14.07 1.54
N PRO A 192 -11.34 -15.31 1.49
CA PRO A 192 -10.32 -15.81 2.42
C PRO A 192 -8.92 -15.29 2.07
N VAL A 193 -8.76 -13.97 2.01
CA VAL A 193 -7.51 -13.28 1.72
C VAL A 193 -7.04 -12.47 2.93
N ARG A 194 -5.75 -12.21 3.03
CA ARG A 194 -5.22 -11.27 4.02
C ARG A 194 -5.42 -9.84 3.55
N LEU A 195 -5.73 -8.95 4.48
CA LEU A 195 -5.90 -7.53 4.21
C LEU A 195 -4.83 -6.70 4.89
N THR A 196 -4.30 -5.76 4.13
CA THR A 196 -3.51 -4.65 4.62
C THR A 196 -4.37 -3.39 4.55
N ALA A 197 -4.67 -2.80 5.70
CA ALA A 197 -5.43 -1.56 5.77
C ALA A 197 -4.56 -0.38 5.31
N SER A 198 -5.14 0.53 4.51
CA SER A 198 -4.47 1.75 4.05
C SER A 198 -5.42 2.95 4.13
N GLY A 199 -4.83 4.13 4.42
CA GLY A 199 -5.57 5.39 4.51
C GLY A 199 -6.21 5.68 5.86
N GLY A 200 -5.88 6.86 6.44
CA GLY A 200 -6.57 7.41 7.61
C GLY A 200 -5.81 7.40 8.94
N ALA A 201 -4.76 6.60 9.12
CA ALA A 201 -4.01 6.55 10.38
C ALA A 201 -3.47 7.92 10.81
N LYS A 202 -3.70 8.28 12.07
CA LYS A 202 -3.18 9.48 12.73
C LYS A 202 -2.51 9.17 14.06
N SER A 203 -3.01 8.19 14.79
CA SER A 203 -2.63 7.93 16.18
C SER A 203 -2.54 6.45 16.50
N LEU A 204 -1.94 6.11 17.63
CA LEU A 204 -1.95 4.74 18.16
C LEU A 204 -3.37 4.23 18.43
N ALA A 205 -4.30 5.11 18.83
CA ALA A 205 -5.69 4.73 19.05
C ALA A 205 -6.36 4.22 17.76
N ASP A 206 -6.05 4.80 16.60
CA ASP A 206 -6.57 4.33 15.32
C ASP A 206 -6.07 2.92 14.96
N LEU A 207 -4.79 2.64 15.23
CA LEU A 207 -4.20 1.33 15.01
C LEU A 207 -4.78 0.28 15.99
N THR A 208 -5.02 0.66 17.23
CA THR A 208 -5.67 -0.20 18.22
C THR A 208 -7.11 -0.49 17.81
N ALA A 209 -7.86 0.53 17.40
CA ALA A 209 -9.24 0.36 16.92
C ALA A 209 -9.30 -0.54 15.66
N LEU A 210 -8.33 -0.41 14.75
CA LEU A 210 -8.21 -1.30 13.61
C LEU A 210 -7.96 -2.75 14.04
N ARG A 211 -6.97 -2.97 14.91
CA ARG A 211 -6.62 -4.31 15.41
C ARG A 211 -7.79 -4.99 16.10
N ASP A 212 -8.48 -4.26 16.98
CA ASP A 212 -9.50 -4.83 17.87
C ASP A 212 -10.89 -4.88 17.20
N GLY A 213 -11.16 -3.99 16.24
CA GLY A 213 -12.45 -3.85 15.56
C GLY A 213 -12.56 -4.62 14.22
N THR A 214 -11.50 -5.30 13.76
CA THR A 214 -11.53 -6.03 12.49
C THR A 214 -11.23 -7.52 12.66
N PRO A 215 -11.68 -8.40 11.72
CA PRO A 215 -11.34 -9.82 11.68
C PRO A 215 -9.83 -10.08 11.59
N ALA A 216 -9.41 -11.30 11.98
CA ALA A 216 -8.00 -11.68 12.09
C ALA A 216 -7.23 -11.61 10.75
N ASN A 217 -7.90 -11.71 9.63
CA ASN A 217 -7.28 -11.59 8.31
C ASN A 217 -6.94 -10.14 7.90
N VAL A 218 -7.38 -9.12 8.66
CA VAL A 218 -6.85 -7.76 8.57
C VAL A 218 -5.61 -7.71 9.46
N ASP A 219 -4.47 -8.16 8.95
CA ASP A 219 -3.27 -8.47 9.74
C ASP A 219 -2.14 -7.44 9.57
N ALA A 220 -2.34 -6.42 8.75
CA ALA A 220 -1.35 -5.39 8.48
C ALA A 220 -1.97 -4.00 8.27
N ALA A 221 -1.18 -2.96 8.47
CA ALA A 221 -1.57 -1.57 8.23
C ALA A 221 -0.44 -0.77 7.59
N ILE A 222 -0.76 0.00 6.55
CA ILE A 222 0.14 1.00 5.96
C ILE A 222 -0.04 2.31 6.72
N VAL A 223 1.08 2.90 7.14
CA VAL A 223 1.11 4.18 7.83
C VAL A 223 2.05 5.12 7.10
N GLY A 224 1.51 6.23 6.62
CA GLY A 224 2.28 7.23 5.88
C GLY A 224 2.41 8.54 6.66
N ARG A 225 1.54 9.50 6.34
CA ARG A 225 1.57 10.89 6.79
C ARG A 225 1.84 11.07 8.29
N ALA A 226 1.18 10.30 9.13
CA ALA A 226 1.30 10.38 10.58
C ALA A 226 2.74 10.19 11.10
N LEU A 227 3.56 9.36 10.41
CA LEU A 227 4.96 9.14 10.76
C LEU A 227 5.85 10.33 10.37
N TYR A 228 5.56 10.97 9.25
CA TYR A 228 6.32 12.14 8.78
C TYR A 228 5.99 13.39 9.59
N GLU A 229 4.74 13.55 9.98
CA GLU A 229 4.28 14.69 10.80
C GLU A 229 4.53 14.49 12.32
N GLY A 230 5.01 13.30 12.71
CA GLY A 230 5.29 12.99 14.12
C GLY A 230 4.04 12.86 15.00
N THR A 231 2.85 12.76 14.40
CA THR A 231 1.61 12.53 15.17
C THR A 231 1.49 11.09 15.65
N LEU A 232 2.27 10.17 15.05
CA LEU A 232 2.44 8.79 15.47
C LEU A 232 3.93 8.46 15.58
N ASP A 233 4.37 8.08 16.76
CA ASP A 233 5.71 7.52 16.97
C ASP A 233 5.71 6.04 16.57
N LEU A 234 6.57 5.70 15.58
CA LEU A 234 6.62 4.34 15.02
C LEU A 234 7.08 3.31 16.06
N ARG A 235 8.07 3.63 16.88
CA ARG A 235 8.63 2.71 17.89
C ARG A 235 7.60 2.41 18.97
N ALA A 236 6.90 3.43 19.45
CA ALA A 236 5.82 3.26 20.42
C ALA A 236 4.66 2.45 19.84
N ALA A 237 4.29 2.70 18.57
CA ALA A 237 3.22 1.96 17.89
C ALA A 237 3.59 0.48 17.71
N LEU A 238 4.81 0.17 17.26
CA LEU A 238 5.29 -1.20 17.10
C LEU A 238 5.29 -1.96 18.45
N SER A 239 5.73 -1.31 19.51
CA SER A 239 5.75 -1.91 20.85
C SER A 239 4.34 -2.22 21.38
N ALA A 240 3.36 -1.36 21.10
CA ALA A 240 1.99 -1.52 21.57
C ALA A 240 1.17 -2.55 20.75
N LEU A 241 1.62 -2.90 19.55
CA LEU A 241 0.90 -3.78 18.62
C LEU A 241 1.60 -5.13 18.39
N ALA A 242 2.69 -5.38 19.11
CA ALA A 242 3.46 -6.64 19.07
C ALA A 242 2.66 -7.84 19.60
#